data_c97feded9f88a9bc89f6a888724dfce4
#
_entry.id   c97feded9f88a9bc89f6a888724dfce4
#
_cell.length_a   1.000
_cell.length_b   1.000
_cell.length_c   1.000
_cell.angle_alpha   90.00
_cell.angle_beta   90.00
_cell.angle_gamma   90.00
#
_symmetry.space_group_name_H-M   'P 1'
#
loop_
_entity.id
_entity.type
_entity.pdbx_description
1 polymer ?
#
loop_
_entity_poly.entity_id
_entity_poly.type
_entity_poly.pdbx_seq_one_letter_code
_entity_poly.pdbx_strand_id
1 'polypeptide(L)'
;MTAVLLALGAASAAPPAAAQSLTDRFKSLFGGGSDDKGQENLPASGGPPVDPTDGLTCPPVNIRAGASTYAVAAPGKQAVGNDVRFQASITKTARECNLNGAEITAKIGIQGRIVAGPAGAPASVDIPMRIAVVQGGIGEKVIATKSYRTTVQMTEDGSVPFTIVAEDMVYPVPPPGANADNYVFYIGFDPQALTPERPHGKKRR
;
A
#
# COMPACT_ATOMS: atom_id res chain seq x y z
N MET A 1 56.72 34.86 -28.51
CA MET A 1 56.60 33.38 -28.55
C MET A 1 56.08 32.92 -27.19
N THR A 2 54.77 32.73 -27.04
CA THR A 2 54.17 32.30 -25.78
C THR A 2 53.13 31.21 -26.12
N ALA A 3 53.43 29.98 -25.76
CA ALA A 3 52.62 28.82 -26.01
C ALA A 3 51.52 28.75 -24.94
N VAL A 4 50.24 28.64 -25.36
CA VAL A 4 49.08 28.40 -24.51
C VAL A 4 48.75 26.91 -24.57
N LEU A 5 48.89 26.23 -23.46
CA LEU A 5 48.43 24.85 -23.26
C LEU A 5 46.92 24.85 -22.93
N LEU A 6 46.11 24.28 -23.81
CA LEU A 6 44.70 23.94 -23.51
C LEU A 6 44.66 22.57 -22.77
N ALA A 7 44.17 22.58 -21.53
CA ALA A 7 43.81 21.38 -20.79
C ALA A 7 42.37 21.02 -21.09
N LEU A 8 42.13 19.87 -21.77
CA LEU A 8 40.79 19.26 -21.91
C LEU A 8 40.41 18.60 -20.60
N GLY A 9 39.45 19.16 -19.88
CA GLY A 9 38.78 18.50 -18.76
C GLY A 9 37.70 17.52 -19.25
N ALA A 10 37.88 16.24 -19.02
CA ALA A 10 36.84 15.22 -19.24
C ALA A 10 35.81 15.29 -18.11
N ALA A 11 34.61 15.74 -18.41
CA ALA A 11 33.49 15.72 -17.52
C ALA A 11 32.87 14.29 -17.51
N SER A 12 33.07 13.55 -16.42
CA SER A 12 32.40 12.27 -16.17
C SER A 12 30.95 12.55 -15.80
N ALA A 13 30.02 12.31 -16.72
CA ALA A 13 28.59 12.32 -16.44
C ALA A 13 28.21 11.04 -15.68
N ALA A 14 27.86 11.17 -14.40
CA ALA A 14 27.24 10.09 -13.66
C ALA A 14 25.80 9.87 -14.19
N PRO A 15 25.36 8.61 -14.38
CA PRO A 15 23.98 8.34 -14.80
C PRO A 15 23.01 8.77 -13.71
N PRO A 16 21.84 9.37 -14.05
CA PRO A 16 20.81 9.67 -13.05
C PRO A 16 20.28 8.37 -12.45
N ALA A 17 20.32 8.27 -11.13
CA ALA A 17 19.62 7.22 -10.40
C ALA A 17 18.13 7.34 -10.74
N ALA A 18 17.60 6.37 -11.50
CA ALA A 18 16.19 6.29 -11.83
C ALA A 18 15.39 6.11 -10.53
N ALA A 19 14.83 7.20 -10.04
CA ALA A 19 13.80 7.16 -9.02
C ALA A 19 12.59 6.45 -9.62
N GLN A 20 12.45 5.15 -9.35
CA GLN A 20 11.26 4.40 -9.74
C GLN A 20 10.07 5.02 -9.03
N SER A 21 9.18 5.61 -9.81
CA SER A 21 7.97 6.24 -9.32
C SER A 21 7.12 5.23 -8.56
N LEU A 22 6.47 5.64 -7.47
CA LEU A 22 5.46 4.84 -6.76
C LEU A 22 4.38 4.32 -7.72
N THR A 23 4.14 5.06 -8.79
CA THR A 23 3.23 4.70 -9.87
C THR A 23 3.69 3.47 -10.64
N ASP A 24 5.00 3.32 -10.89
CA ASP A 24 5.54 2.16 -11.60
C ASP A 24 5.50 0.90 -10.71
N ARG A 25 5.76 1.06 -9.43
CA ARG A 25 5.62 -0.03 -8.44
C ARG A 25 4.17 -0.48 -8.32
N PHE A 26 3.24 0.47 -8.36
CA PHE A 26 1.82 0.15 -8.32
C PHE A 26 1.36 -0.52 -9.62
N LYS A 27 1.83 -0.05 -10.78
CA LYS A 27 1.54 -0.62 -12.08
C LYS A 27 1.98 -2.08 -12.18
N SER A 28 3.12 -2.45 -11.57
CA SER A 28 3.56 -3.85 -11.51
C SER A 28 2.63 -4.75 -10.69
N LEU A 29 1.96 -4.22 -9.68
CA LEU A 29 0.98 -4.95 -8.86
C LEU A 29 -0.40 -5.10 -9.52
N PHE A 30 -0.82 -4.13 -10.33
CA PHE A 30 -2.14 -4.09 -10.94
C PHE A 30 -2.11 -4.27 -12.47
N GLY A 31 -0.92 -4.24 -13.09
CA GLY A 31 -0.73 -4.24 -14.54
C GLY A 31 -0.66 -5.61 -15.20
N GLY A 32 -1.13 -6.67 -14.57
CA GLY A 32 -1.33 -7.99 -15.19
C GLY A 32 -2.47 -7.96 -16.20
N GLY A 33 -2.31 -7.22 -17.30
CA GLY A 33 -3.20 -7.25 -18.46
C GLY A 33 -2.89 -8.47 -19.30
N SER A 34 -3.88 -9.31 -19.48
CA SER A 34 -3.91 -10.43 -20.43
C SER A 34 -3.75 -9.89 -21.85
N ASP A 35 -2.59 -10.05 -22.45
CA ASP A 35 -2.44 -10.07 -23.90
C ASP A 35 -2.36 -11.52 -24.37
N ASP A 36 -3.52 -12.03 -24.70
CA ASP A 36 -3.74 -13.28 -25.40
C ASP A 36 -3.31 -13.07 -26.87
N LYS A 37 -2.12 -13.57 -27.25
CA LYS A 37 -1.80 -13.90 -28.64
C LYS A 37 -0.56 -14.81 -28.72
N GLY A 38 -0.77 -15.99 -29.29
CA GLY A 38 0.27 -16.74 -30.00
C GLY A 38 0.81 -17.94 -29.30
N GLN A 39 0.05 -19.00 -29.34
CA GLN A 39 0.51 -20.37 -29.12
C GLN A 39 1.50 -20.74 -30.23
N GLU A 40 2.76 -20.84 -29.91
CA GLU A 40 3.75 -21.50 -30.75
C GLU A 40 4.44 -22.61 -29.98
N ASN A 41 4.22 -23.83 -30.46
CA ASN A 41 4.71 -25.11 -29.95
C ASN A 41 6.23 -25.15 -29.91
N LEU A 42 6.84 -25.33 -28.75
CA LEU A 42 8.21 -25.81 -28.59
C LEU A 42 8.25 -26.99 -27.60
N PRO A 43 9.13 -27.99 -27.82
CA PRO A 43 9.02 -29.29 -27.14
C PRO A 43 9.41 -29.23 -25.67
N ALA A 44 8.58 -29.89 -24.87
CA ALA A 44 8.77 -30.11 -23.45
C ALA A 44 10.07 -30.84 -23.13
N SER A 45 10.93 -30.18 -22.35
CA SER A 45 11.92 -30.85 -21.53
C SER A 45 12.29 -29.92 -20.35
N GLY A 46 11.60 -30.09 -19.28
CA GLY A 46 11.72 -29.34 -18.03
C GLY A 46 10.32 -29.22 -17.43
N GLY A 47 10.07 -29.84 -16.29
CA GLY A 47 8.81 -29.60 -15.56
C GLY A 47 8.60 -28.10 -15.38
N PRO A 48 7.35 -27.63 -15.21
CA PRO A 48 7.08 -26.22 -14.97
C PRO A 48 7.97 -25.74 -13.83
N PRO A 49 8.52 -24.50 -13.90
CA PRO A 49 9.25 -23.92 -12.79
C PRO A 49 8.38 -24.06 -11.55
N VAL A 50 8.87 -24.71 -10.51
CA VAL A 50 8.17 -24.80 -9.24
C VAL A 50 8.17 -23.37 -8.71
N ASP A 51 7.02 -22.74 -8.75
CA ASP A 51 6.84 -21.40 -8.19
C ASP A 51 7.20 -21.53 -6.69
N PRO A 52 8.15 -20.74 -6.15
CA PRO A 52 8.52 -20.82 -4.74
C PRO A 52 7.34 -20.52 -3.79
N THR A 53 6.21 -20.11 -4.35
CA THR A 53 4.93 -19.92 -3.63
C THR A 53 3.99 -21.13 -3.72
N ASP A 54 4.43 -22.26 -4.33
CA ASP A 54 3.62 -23.48 -4.44
C ASP A 54 3.24 -23.95 -3.02
N GLY A 55 1.96 -23.77 -2.67
CA GLY A 55 1.42 -24.03 -1.34
C GLY A 55 1.24 -22.80 -0.44
N LEU A 56 1.71 -21.62 -0.84
CA LEU A 56 1.45 -20.39 -0.08
C LEU A 56 0.13 -19.74 -0.52
N THR A 57 -0.90 -19.85 0.31
CA THR A 57 -2.14 -19.09 0.11
C THR A 57 -1.94 -17.66 0.60
N CYS A 58 -1.88 -16.69 -0.32
CA CYS A 58 -1.87 -15.28 0.04
C CYS A 58 -3.29 -14.85 0.46
N PRO A 59 -3.51 -14.38 1.70
CA PRO A 59 -4.84 -14.04 2.21
C PRO A 59 -5.56 -12.99 1.36
N PRO A 60 -6.89 -13.04 1.24
CA PRO A 60 -7.66 -12.01 0.54
C PRO A 60 -7.57 -10.67 1.28
N VAL A 61 -7.73 -9.57 0.51
CA VAL A 61 -7.82 -8.21 1.07
C VAL A 61 -9.27 -7.80 1.16
N ASN A 62 -9.74 -7.52 2.37
CA ASN A 62 -11.09 -7.04 2.64
C ASN A 62 -11.03 -5.64 3.27
N ILE A 63 -11.92 -4.76 2.84
CA ILE A 63 -12.09 -3.45 3.48
C ILE A 63 -12.95 -3.65 4.73
N ARG A 64 -12.45 -3.20 5.88
CA ARG A 64 -13.21 -3.30 7.12
C ARG A 64 -14.49 -2.48 7.04
N ALA A 65 -15.59 -3.05 7.52
CA ALA A 65 -16.87 -2.37 7.55
C ALA A 65 -16.79 -1.01 8.26
N GLY A 66 -17.31 0.03 7.63
CA GLY A 66 -17.25 1.42 8.13
C GLY A 66 -15.91 2.13 7.90
N ALA A 67 -14.89 1.47 7.36
CA ALA A 67 -13.56 2.06 7.13
C ALA A 67 -13.20 2.21 5.63
N SER A 68 -14.18 2.10 4.73
CA SER A 68 -14.00 2.28 3.28
C SER A 68 -13.93 3.74 2.85
N THR A 69 -14.37 4.65 3.74
CA THR A 69 -14.46 6.08 3.47
C THR A 69 -13.92 6.85 4.68
N TYR A 70 -13.20 7.92 4.40
CA TYR A 70 -12.66 8.85 5.39
C TYR A 70 -13.10 10.26 5.03
N ALA A 71 -14.01 10.82 5.80
CA ALA A 71 -14.52 12.18 5.61
C ALA A 71 -14.07 13.09 6.75
N VAL A 72 -13.62 14.28 6.42
CA VAL A 72 -13.17 15.31 7.37
C VAL A 72 -14.05 16.55 7.24
N ALA A 73 -14.53 17.02 8.38
CA ALA A 73 -15.34 18.22 8.45
C ALA A 73 -14.54 19.50 8.71
N ALA A 74 -15.20 20.63 8.58
CA ALA A 74 -14.74 21.90 9.14
C ALA A 74 -14.57 21.79 10.67
N PRO A 75 -13.66 22.56 11.29
CA PRO A 75 -13.39 22.50 12.72
C PRO A 75 -14.66 22.61 13.56
N GLY A 76 -14.84 21.67 14.49
CA GLY A 76 -15.99 21.64 15.40
C GLY A 76 -17.32 21.19 14.77
N LYS A 77 -17.29 20.71 13.52
CA LYS A 77 -18.46 20.22 12.79
C LYS A 77 -18.41 18.70 12.58
N GLN A 78 -19.54 18.13 12.19
CA GLN A 78 -19.62 16.75 11.72
C GLN A 78 -19.40 16.69 10.21
N ALA A 79 -18.83 15.58 9.72
CA ALA A 79 -18.53 15.40 8.31
C ALA A 79 -19.79 15.02 7.50
N VAL A 80 -20.77 15.92 7.46
CA VAL A 80 -22.04 15.74 6.75
C VAL A 80 -22.39 17.00 5.95
N GLY A 81 -22.99 16.80 4.77
CA GLY A 81 -23.50 17.88 3.92
C GLY A 81 -22.45 18.94 3.60
N ASN A 82 -22.80 20.22 3.83
CA ASN A 82 -21.97 21.37 3.47
C ASN A 82 -20.76 21.58 4.41
N ASP A 83 -20.68 20.88 5.53
CA ASP A 83 -19.56 20.98 6.47
C ASP A 83 -18.39 20.06 6.10
N VAL A 84 -18.52 19.20 5.09
CA VAL A 84 -17.45 18.31 4.62
C VAL A 84 -16.36 19.11 3.90
N ARG A 85 -15.12 19.00 4.36
CA ARG A 85 -13.95 19.57 3.70
C ARG A 85 -13.42 18.69 2.59
N PHE A 86 -13.30 17.40 2.85
CA PHE A 86 -12.93 16.40 1.84
C PHE A 86 -13.41 15.02 2.27
N GLN A 87 -13.49 14.14 1.29
CA GLN A 87 -13.76 12.72 1.49
C GLN A 87 -12.76 11.90 0.69
N ALA A 88 -12.16 10.91 1.32
CA ALA A 88 -11.34 9.90 0.66
C ALA A 88 -12.08 8.57 0.64
N SER A 89 -11.92 7.80 -0.44
CA SER A 89 -12.49 6.46 -0.57
C SER A 89 -11.49 5.50 -1.22
N ILE A 90 -11.52 4.24 -0.78
CA ILE A 90 -10.72 3.16 -1.38
C ILE A 90 -11.43 2.69 -2.65
N THR A 91 -10.68 2.59 -3.75
CA THR A 91 -11.23 2.19 -5.06
C THR A 91 -10.71 0.85 -5.55
N LYS A 92 -9.46 0.50 -5.20
CA LYS A 92 -8.82 -0.73 -5.67
C LYS A 92 -7.77 -1.22 -4.69
N THR A 93 -7.60 -2.54 -4.60
CA THR A 93 -6.56 -3.18 -3.79
C THR A 93 -5.84 -4.26 -4.58
N ALA A 94 -4.58 -4.52 -4.24
CA ALA A 94 -3.79 -5.64 -4.73
C ALA A 94 -2.94 -6.21 -3.61
N ARG A 95 -2.51 -7.46 -3.77
CA ARG A 95 -1.64 -8.14 -2.81
C ARG A 95 -0.64 -9.04 -3.50
N GLU A 96 0.48 -9.23 -2.85
CA GLU A 96 1.53 -10.19 -3.18
C GLU A 96 2.09 -10.73 -1.88
N CYS A 97 2.39 -12.03 -1.80
CA CYS A 97 2.97 -12.65 -0.62
C CYS A 97 4.22 -13.42 -1.00
N ASN A 98 5.24 -13.29 -0.18
CA ASN A 98 6.51 -14.00 -0.33
C ASN A 98 6.82 -14.77 0.96
N LEU A 99 7.17 -16.04 0.82
CA LEU A 99 7.58 -16.88 1.95
C LEU A 99 9.07 -16.67 2.22
N ASN A 100 9.40 -16.30 3.46
CA ASN A 100 10.76 -16.10 3.92
C ASN A 100 11.02 -16.96 5.17
N GLY A 101 11.34 -18.23 4.98
CA GLY A 101 11.52 -19.18 6.08
C GLY A 101 10.22 -19.43 6.84
N ALA A 102 10.16 -19.03 8.12
CA ALA A 102 8.99 -19.18 8.97
C ALA A 102 8.04 -17.96 8.97
N GLU A 103 8.31 -16.97 8.14
CA GLU A 103 7.53 -15.74 8.04
C GLU A 103 7.06 -15.48 6.61
N ILE A 104 5.93 -14.83 6.49
CA ILE A 104 5.38 -14.35 5.24
C ILE A 104 5.52 -12.83 5.21
N THR A 105 6.13 -12.31 4.15
CA THR A 105 6.13 -10.88 3.86
C THR A 105 5.08 -10.60 2.82
N ALA A 106 4.09 -9.77 3.17
CA ALA A 106 3.05 -9.35 2.26
C ALA A 106 3.28 -7.91 1.79
N LYS A 107 3.09 -7.71 0.50
CA LYS A 107 3.02 -6.42 -0.15
C LYS A 107 1.57 -6.12 -0.49
N ILE A 108 1.04 -5.00 0.00
CA ILE A 108 -0.37 -4.62 -0.19
C ILE A 108 -0.44 -3.25 -0.82
N GLY A 109 -1.01 -3.20 -2.02
CA GLY A 109 -1.29 -1.97 -2.75
C GLY A 109 -2.72 -1.52 -2.51
N ILE A 110 -2.92 -0.23 -2.22
CA ILE A 110 -4.22 0.40 -2.02
C ILE A 110 -4.28 1.63 -2.89
N GLN A 111 -5.28 1.71 -3.75
CA GLN A 111 -5.63 2.91 -4.50
C GLN A 111 -6.91 3.51 -3.96
N GLY A 112 -6.97 4.82 -4.00
CA GLY A 112 -8.17 5.54 -3.66
C GLY A 112 -8.23 6.90 -4.34
N ARG A 113 -9.26 7.64 -4.00
CA ARG A 113 -9.52 8.98 -4.50
C ARG A 113 -9.96 9.89 -3.38
N ILE A 114 -9.46 11.11 -3.40
CA ILE A 114 -9.89 12.20 -2.53
C ILE A 114 -10.75 13.13 -3.36
N VAL A 115 -11.87 13.56 -2.80
CA VAL A 115 -12.76 14.57 -3.40
C VAL A 115 -12.92 15.71 -2.40
N ALA A 116 -12.73 16.93 -2.88
CA ALA A 116 -12.98 18.13 -2.09
C ALA A 116 -14.48 18.25 -1.77
N GLY A 117 -14.79 18.60 -0.53
CA GLY A 117 -16.16 18.87 -0.11
C GLY A 117 -16.51 20.35 -0.20
N PRO A 118 -17.79 20.71 0.04
CA PRO A 118 -18.27 22.08 -0.06
C PRO A 118 -17.57 23.06 0.88
N ALA A 119 -17.09 22.60 2.05
CA ALA A 119 -16.35 23.44 3.00
C ALA A 119 -14.89 23.74 2.58
N GLY A 120 -14.44 23.21 1.43
CA GLY A 120 -13.12 23.42 0.86
C GLY A 120 -12.04 22.54 1.49
N ALA A 121 -11.35 21.76 0.65
CA ALA A 121 -10.21 20.94 1.05
C ALA A 121 -9.01 21.82 1.41
N PRO A 122 -8.12 21.37 2.33
CA PRO A 122 -6.81 22.01 2.51
C PRO A 122 -5.90 21.74 1.31
N ALA A 123 -4.81 22.50 1.19
CA ALA A 123 -3.83 22.33 0.10
C ALA A 123 -3.19 20.92 0.11
N SER A 124 -3.06 20.31 1.29
CA SER A 124 -2.58 18.93 1.44
C SER A 124 -3.46 18.14 2.41
N VAL A 125 -3.60 16.86 2.17
CA VAL A 125 -4.43 15.92 2.95
C VAL A 125 -3.58 14.73 3.37
N ASP A 126 -3.60 14.41 4.65
CA ASP A 126 -3.03 13.18 5.18
C ASP A 126 -4.05 12.04 5.13
N ILE A 127 -3.67 10.94 4.52
CA ILE A 127 -4.48 9.73 4.39
C ILE A 127 -3.95 8.67 5.34
N PRO A 128 -4.63 8.44 6.48
CA PRO A 128 -4.25 7.42 7.44
C PRO A 128 -4.89 6.09 7.09
N MET A 129 -4.09 5.04 7.03
CA MET A 129 -4.56 3.68 6.75
C MET A 129 -4.05 2.72 7.82
N ARG A 130 -4.86 1.72 8.15
CA ARG A 130 -4.43 0.57 8.92
C ARG A 130 -4.59 -0.69 8.10
N ILE A 131 -3.59 -1.56 8.19
CA ILE A 131 -3.61 -2.90 7.64
C ILE A 131 -3.43 -3.88 8.79
N ALA A 132 -4.26 -4.91 8.85
CA ALA A 132 -4.16 -5.97 9.84
C ALA A 132 -4.26 -7.34 9.17
N VAL A 133 -3.41 -8.28 9.56
CA VAL A 133 -3.57 -9.70 9.29
C VAL A 133 -4.41 -10.28 10.40
N VAL A 134 -5.52 -10.88 10.06
CA VAL A 134 -6.47 -11.45 11.03
C VAL A 134 -6.73 -12.90 10.69
N GLN A 135 -6.64 -13.76 11.69
CA GLN A 135 -7.16 -15.10 11.62
C GLN A 135 -8.66 -15.05 11.95
N GLY A 136 -9.49 -15.30 10.94
CA GLY A 136 -10.94 -15.34 11.08
C GLY A 136 -11.42 -16.65 11.73
N GLY A 137 -12.72 -16.69 12.01
CA GLY A 137 -13.39 -17.82 12.66
C GLY A 137 -14.02 -17.43 14.00
N ILE A 138 -14.35 -18.43 14.82
CA ILE A 138 -14.90 -18.18 16.16
C ILE A 138 -13.78 -17.57 17.02
N GLY A 139 -13.90 -16.28 17.37
CA GLY A 139 -12.87 -15.54 18.10
C GLY A 139 -11.76 -15.03 17.18
N GLU A 140 -12.07 -14.05 16.31
CA GLU A 140 -11.09 -13.39 15.47
C GLU A 140 -9.83 -13.01 16.26
N LYS A 141 -8.65 -13.32 15.70
CA LYS A 141 -7.35 -13.00 16.31
C LYS A 141 -6.54 -12.13 15.35
N VAL A 142 -6.17 -10.95 15.81
CA VAL A 142 -5.20 -10.10 15.09
C VAL A 142 -3.82 -10.73 15.22
N ILE A 143 -3.20 -11.09 14.11
CA ILE A 143 -1.88 -11.69 14.03
C ILE A 143 -0.80 -10.61 13.93
N ALA A 144 -1.03 -9.62 13.04
CA ALA A 144 -0.17 -8.47 12.86
C ALA A 144 -1.00 -7.25 12.47
N THR A 145 -0.55 -6.06 12.85
CA THR A 145 -1.19 -4.80 12.45
C THR A 145 -0.16 -3.71 12.28
N LYS A 146 -0.38 -2.85 11.27
CA LYS A 146 0.49 -1.72 10.98
C LYS A 146 -0.29 -0.54 10.45
N SER A 147 0.16 0.66 10.81
CA SER A 147 -0.41 1.92 10.33
C SER A 147 0.48 2.53 9.26
N TYR A 148 -0.15 3.07 8.23
CA TYR A 148 0.50 3.74 7.10
C TYR A 148 -0.10 5.13 6.93
N ARG A 149 0.68 6.04 6.36
CA ARG A 149 0.23 7.38 6.05
C ARG A 149 0.81 7.81 4.71
N THR A 150 0.03 8.52 3.94
CA THR A 150 0.52 9.27 2.78
C THR A 150 -0.05 10.68 2.79
N THR A 151 0.73 11.66 2.36
CA THR A 151 0.29 13.04 2.21
C THR A 151 0.06 13.31 0.74
N VAL A 152 -1.10 13.84 0.39
CA VAL A 152 -1.54 14.09 -0.98
C VAL A 152 -1.80 15.58 -1.16
N GLN A 153 -1.21 16.19 -2.19
CA GLN A 153 -1.48 17.57 -2.57
C GLN A 153 -2.82 17.62 -3.33
N MET A 154 -3.69 18.51 -2.91
CA MET A 154 -4.94 18.76 -3.61
C MET A 154 -4.70 19.65 -4.82
N THR A 155 -5.42 19.38 -5.90
CA THR A 155 -5.43 20.19 -7.12
C THR A 155 -6.69 21.04 -7.20
N GLU A 156 -6.69 22.03 -8.09
CA GLU A 156 -7.85 22.90 -8.34
C GLU A 156 -9.09 22.14 -8.84
N ASP A 157 -8.88 20.99 -9.49
CA ASP A 157 -9.98 20.12 -9.93
C ASP A 157 -10.76 19.49 -8.76
N GLY A 158 -10.24 19.61 -7.53
CA GLY A 158 -10.88 19.11 -6.33
C GLY A 158 -11.00 17.59 -6.24
N SER A 159 -10.32 16.83 -7.12
CA SER A 159 -10.37 15.36 -7.13
C SER A 159 -9.02 14.76 -7.48
N VAL A 160 -8.36 14.13 -6.48
CA VAL A 160 -6.99 13.62 -6.62
C VAL A 160 -6.92 12.13 -6.27
N PRO A 161 -6.30 11.28 -7.10
CA PRO A 161 -6.02 9.90 -6.73
C PRO A 161 -4.90 9.84 -5.69
N PHE A 162 -4.92 8.79 -4.85
CA PHE A 162 -3.81 8.45 -3.98
C PHE A 162 -3.46 6.97 -4.09
N THR A 163 -2.23 6.65 -3.72
CA THR A 163 -1.73 5.27 -3.67
C THR A 163 -0.92 5.08 -2.39
N ILE A 164 -1.15 3.96 -1.71
CA ILE A 164 -0.32 3.48 -0.61
C ILE A 164 0.15 2.08 -0.98
N VAL A 165 1.45 1.82 -0.82
CA VAL A 165 2.04 0.49 -0.96
C VAL A 165 2.71 0.15 0.37
N ALA A 166 2.14 -0.83 1.06
CA ALA A 166 2.71 -1.43 2.25
C ALA A 166 3.58 -2.61 1.82
N GLU A 167 4.91 -2.50 1.95
CA GLU A 167 5.86 -3.52 1.50
C GLU A 167 6.39 -4.38 2.67
N ASP A 168 6.03 -4.04 3.88
CA ASP A 168 6.65 -4.52 5.10
C ASP A 168 5.66 -5.14 6.10
N MET A 169 4.57 -5.70 5.60
CA MET A 169 3.63 -6.46 6.43
C MET A 169 4.17 -7.88 6.61
N VAL A 170 4.81 -8.13 7.76
CA VAL A 170 5.39 -9.43 8.11
C VAL A 170 4.51 -10.12 9.15
N TYR A 171 4.26 -11.41 8.95
CA TYR A 171 3.53 -12.24 9.89
C TYR A 171 4.00 -13.70 9.81
N PRO A 172 3.86 -14.50 10.90
CA PRO A 172 4.31 -15.89 10.93
C PRO A 172 3.47 -16.77 9.99
N VAL A 173 4.11 -17.78 9.42
CA VAL A 173 3.40 -18.85 8.69
C VAL A 173 2.35 -19.49 9.60
N PRO A 174 1.12 -19.73 9.11
CA PRO A 174 0.11 -20.45 9.88
C PRO A 174 0.65 -21.77 10.41
N PRO A 175 0.42 -22.11 11.69
CA PRO A 175 0.90 -23.38 12.25
C PRO A 175 0.26 -24.57 11.53
N PRO A 176 0.93 -25.75 11.50
CA PRO A 176 0.39 -26.95 10.93
C PRO A 176 -1.01 -27.26 11.51
N GLY A 177 -1.97 -27.53 10.61
CA GLY A 177 -3.37 -27.75 11.00
C GLY A 177 -4.23 -26.49 11.14
N ALA A 178 -3.65 -25.30 11.11
CA ALA A 178 -4.41 -24.07 10.94
C ALA A 178 -4.84 -23.96 9.47
N ASN A 179 -6.12 -23.64 9.26
CA ASN A 179 -6.60 -23.37 7.91
C ASN A 179 -6.08 -22.01 7.45
N ALA A 180 -5.12 -22.00 6.51
CA ALA A 180 -4.55 -20.79 5.93
C ALA A 180 -5.62 -19.92 5.24
N ASP A 181 -6.71 -20.52 4.76
CA ASP A 181 -7.83 -19.80 4.13
C ASP A 181 -8.63 -18.95 5.13
N ASN A 182 -8.44 -19.16 6.42
CA ASN A 182 -9.06 -18.32 7.45
C ASN A 182 -8.31 -17.00 7.69
N TYR A 183 -7.14 -16.82 7.08
CA TYR A 183 -6.41 -15.55 7.19
C TYR A 183 -6.96 -14.53 6.21
N VAL A 184 -7.06 -13.28 6.64
CA VAL A 184 -7.54 -12.16 5.83
C VAL A 184 -6.75 -10.89 6.15
N PHE A 185 -6.44 -10.11 5.11
CA PHE A 185 -5.97 -8.74 5.29
C PHE A 185 -7.16 -7.82 5.42
N TYR A 186 -7.39 -7.26 6.59
CA TYR A 186 -8.32 -6.14 6.76
C TYR A 186 -7.59 -4.84 6.56
N ILE A 187 -8.12 -4.01 5.69
CA ILE A 187 -7.64 -2.65 5.45
C ILE A 187 -8.74 -1.64 5.74
N GLY A 188 -8.37 -0.42 6.05
CA GLY A 188 -9.32 0.67 6.21
C GLY A 188 -8.67 1.97 6.63
N PHE A 189 -9.40 3.05 6.46
CA PHE A 189 -9.00 4.33 7.02
C PHE A 189 -9.03 4.27 8.55
N ASP A 190 -7.97 4.80 9.17
CA ASP A 190 -7.85 4.87 10.62
C ASP A 190 -7.36 6.25 11.06
N PRO A 191 -8.29 7.16 11.38
CA PRO A 191 -7.95 8.50 11.86
C PRO A 191 -7.05 8.51 13.10
N GLN A 192 -7.09 7.45 13.92
CA GLN A 192 -6.27 7.35 15.12
C GLN A 192 -4.78 7.21 14.78
N ALA A 193 -4.45 6.70 13.59
CA ALA A 193 -3.07 6.63 13.10
C ALA A 193 -2.43 8.01 12.83
N LEU A 194 -3.22 9.09 12.85
CA LEU A 194 -2.73 10.47 12.79
C LEU A 194 -2.29 11.00 14.15
N THR A 195 -2.75 10.37 15.23
CA THR A 195 -2.40 10.76 16.60
C THR A 195 -1.09 10.08 16.98
N PRO A 196 -0.07 10.81 17.50
CA PRO A 196 1.14 10.17 18.02
C PRO A 196 0.77 9.15 19.11
N GLU A 197 1.34 7.93 19.05
CA GLU A 197 1.19 6.96 20.13
C GLU A 197 1.67 7.59 21.44
N ARG A 198 0.79 7.65 22.43
CA ARG A 198 1.20 8.04 23.77
C ARG A 198 2.17 6.98 24.27
N PRO A 199 3.38 7.36 24.72
CA PRO A 199 4.30 6.39 25.30
C PRO A 199 3.57 5.67 26.43
N HIS A 200 3.55 4.35 26.35
CA HIS A 200 2.96 3.49 27.38
C HIS A 200 3.66 3.82 28.70
N GLY A 201 2.96 4.52 29.57
CA GLY A 201 3.48 4.89 30.89
C GLY A 201 3.94 3.62 31.60
N LYS A 202 5.24 3.53 31.94
CA LYS A 202 5.76 2.50 32.85
C LYS A 202 4.87 2.49 34.07
N LYS A 203 4.11 1.41 34.29
CA LYS A 203 3.41 1.17 35.56
C LYS A 203 4.46 1.25 36.65
N ARG A 204 4.45 2.34 37.44
CA ARG A 204 5.21 2.39 38.69
C ARG A 204 4.62 1.32 39.59
N ARG A 205 5.44 0.35 39.96
CA ARG A 205 5.22 -0.55 41.08
C ARG A 205 5.53 0.18 42.35
#